data_e8af160864ac34dff5170ea4d6119530
#
_entry.id   e8af160864ac34dff5170ea4d6119530
#
_cell.length_a   1.000
_cell.length_b   1.000
_cell.length_c   1.000
_cell.angle_alpha   90.00
_cell.angle_beta   90.00
_cell.angle_gamma   90.00
#
_symmetry.space_group_name_H-M   'P 1'
#
loop_
_entity.id
_entity.type
_entity.pdbx_description
1 polymer ?
#
loop_
_entity_poly.entity_id
_entity_poly.type
_entity_poly.pdbx_seq_one_letter_code
_entity_poly.pdbx_strand_id
1 'polypeptide(L)'
;MHKAGFVNIVGNPNVGKSTLMNALVGERISIITSKSQTTRHRIMGIVNGEDFQIVYSDTPGALKPNYRLQESMLEASESAFKDADVLLYVTDTVESYDKNLDFLDKVRKMQTPIFLIINKIDLLSSQKELEDLVDKWKTVLPNARIIPICAKEKFNVENLLTQIKELLPESPAYFDKDALTDRPARFFVTEIIREKILELYDKEIPYSSEVVVEKFVEDNKIIHINAVIYVERDSQKSIIIGKG
;
A
#
# COMPACT_ATOMS: atom_id res chain seq x y z
N MET A 1 -25.73 7.61 12.88
CA MET A 1 -25.60 6.16 12.62
C MET A 1 -24.15 5.85 12.38
N HIS A 2 -23.65 4.68 12.82
CA HIS A 2 -22.25 4.29 12.61
C HIS A 2 -22.03 3.86 11.15
N LYS A 3 -20.91 4.28 10.57
CA LYS A 3 -20.50 3.91 9.21
C LYS A 3 -19.21 3.09 9.26
N ALA A 4 -19.14 2.01 8.50
CA ALA A 4 -17.90 1.27 8.37
C ALA A 4 -17.75 0.71 6.95
N GLY A 5 -16.52 0.64 6.43
CA GLY A 5 -16.27 0.14 5.09
C GLY A 5 -14.81 -0.13 4.81
N PHE A 6 -14.58 -0.92 3.76
CA PHE A 6 -13.27 -1.26 3.24
C PHE A 6 -12.86 -0.28 2.14
N VAL A 7 -11.70 0.34 2.35
CA VAL A 7 -11.12 1.32 1.41
C VAL A 7 -9.81 0.76 0.89
N ASN A 8 -9.83 0.25 -0.32
CA ASN A 8 -8.70 -0.49 -0.86
C ASN A 8 -7.83 0.38 -1.76
N ILE A 9 -6.53 0.34 -1.54
CA ILE A 9 -5.52 1.17 -2.19
C ILE A 9 -4.79 0.33 -3.22
N VAL A 10 -4.97 0.64 -4.49
CA VAL A 10 -4.39 -0.08 -5.61
C VAL A 10 -3.65 0.87 -6.56
N GLY A 11 -2.81 0.34 -7.44
CA GLY A 11 -2.05 1.12 -8.43
C GLY A 11 -0.69 0.47 -8.70
N ASN A 12 0.05 1.04 -9.61
CA ASN A 12 1.35 0.53 -10.03
C ASN A 12 2.42 0.62 -8.91
N PRO A 13 3.55 -0.07 -9.03
CA PRO A 13 4.64 0.05 -8.07
C PRO A 13 5.17 1.49 -7.96
N ASN A 14 5.62 1.88 -6.77
CA ASN A 14 6.30 3.15 -6.47
C ASN A 14 5.48 4.44 -6.63
N VAL A 15 4.16 4.37 -6.84
CA VAL A 15 3.28 5.55 -6.90
C VAL A 15 2.96 6.13 -5.52
N GLY A 16 3.37 5.47 -4.43
CA GLY A 16 3.24 5.95 -3.06
C GLY A 16 2.01 5.42 -2.31
N LYS A 17 1.50 4.23 -2.66
CA LYS A 17 0.37 3.57 -1.96
C LYS A 17 0.63 3.40 -0.46
N SER A 18 1.75 2.78 -0.08
CA SER A 18 2.12 2.55 1.33
C SER A 18 2.34 3.87 2.09
N THR A 19 2.86 4.90 1.41
CA THR A 19 3.00 6.24 2.00
C THR A 19 1.62 6.85 2.29
N LEU A 20 0.69 6.74 1.34
CA LEU A 20 -0.68 7.19 1.52
C LEU A 20 -1.39 6.41 2.63
N MET A 21 -1.24 5.09 2.64
CA MET A 21 -1.77 4.23 3.70
C MET A 21 -1.34 4.70 5.08
N ASN A 22 -0.03 4.87 5.30
CA ASN A 22 0.51 5.33 6.58
C ASN A 22 0.02 6.75 6.93
N ALA A 23 -0.12 7.63 5.93
CA ALA A 23 -0.65 8.99 6.15
C ALA A 23 -2.13 8.99 6.58
N LEU A 24 -2.95 8.10 6.00
CA LEU A 24 -4.37 7.96 6.32
C LEU A 24 -4.60 7.29 7.68
N VAL A 25 -3.81 6.28 8.01
CA VAL A 25 -3.89 5.58 9.31
C VAL A 25 -3.29 6.41 10.44
N GLY A 26 -2.31 7.25 10.15
CA GLY A 26 -1.58 8.05 11.12
C GLY A 26 -0.39 7.31 11.77
N GLU A 27 -0.22 6.02 11.46
CA GLU A 27 0.82 5.15 11.99
C GLU A 27 1.57 4.43 10.86
N ARG A 28 2.80 4.00 11.13
CA ARG A 28 3.64 3.29 10.17
C ARG A 28 3.36 1.79 10.19
N ILE A 29 2.38 1.35 9.43
CA ILE A 29 2.02 -0.07 9.29
C ILE A 29 2.54 -0.71 8.00
N SER A 30 2.78 0.06 6.96
CA SER A 30 3.41 -0.44 5.73
C SER A 30 4.82 0.09 5.61
N ILE A 31 5.77 -0.76 5.20
CA ILE A 31 7.14 -0.34 4.92
C ILE A 31 7.21 0.49 3.64
N ILE A 32 8.13 1.43 3.60
CA ILE A 32 8.29 2.37 2.49
C ILE A 32 9.72 2.36 2.00
N THR A 33 9.94 1.98 0.75
CA THR A 33 11.24 2.08 0.09
C THR A 33 11.09 2.59 -1.34
N SER A 34 12.18 3.03 -1.95
CA SER A 34 12.22 3.42 -3.36
C SER A 34 12.21 2.22 -4.32
N LYS A 35 12.38 0.99 -3.80
CA LYS A 35 12.45 -0.22 -4.63
C LYS A 35 11.06 -0.76 -4.95
N SER A 36 10.92 -1.39 -6.10
CA SER A 36 9.71 -2.14 -6.46
C SER A 36 9.54 -3.37 -5.55
N GLN A 37 8.33 -3.93 -5.48
CA GLN A 37 8.02 -5.11 -4.67
C GLN A 37 8.27 -4.93 -3.16
N THR A 38 8.21 -3.70 -2.66
CA THR A 38 8.29 -3.38 -1.24
C THR A 38 7.14 -4.05 -0.48
N THR A 39 5.91 -3.82 -0.89
CA THR A 39 4.72 -4.50 -0.36
C THR A 39 4.53 -5.82 -1.09
N ARG A 40 4.60 -6.94 -0.38
CA ARG A 40 4.37 -8.29 -0.93
C ARG A 40 3.02 -8.87 -0.54
N HIS A 41 2.48 -8.43 0.58
CA HIS A 41 1.23 -8.88 1.15
C HIS A 41 0.20 -7.75 1.19
N ARG A 42 -1.06 -8.10 1.17
CA ARG A 42 -2.12 -7.17 1.51
C ARG A 42 -2.06 -6.90 3.03
N ILE A 43 -1.99 -5.63 3.42
CA ILE A 43 -1.89 -5.20 4.82
C ILE A 43 -3.10 -4.31 5.12
N MET A 44 -3.83 -4.62 6.18
CA MET A 44 -4.95 -3.80 6.62
C MET A 44 -4.53 -2.84 7.72
N GLY A 45 -5.01 -1.59 7.63
CA GLY A 45 -4.91 -0.56 8.65
C GLY A 45 -6.28 -0.04 9.02
N ILE A 46 -6.57 0.02 10.30
CA ILE A 46 -7.87 0.30 10.84
C ILE A 46 -7.86 1.68 11.47
N VAL A 47 -8.77 2.54 11.03
CA VAL A 47 -8.98 3.87 11.59
C VAL A 47 -10.36 3.93 12.23
N ASN A 48 -10.37 4.20 13.52
CA ASN A 48 -11.58 4.29 14.32
C ASN A 48 -11.90 5.75 14.65
N GLY A 49 -13.13 6.14 14.44
CA GLY A 49 -13.70 7.37 14.93
C GLY A 49 -14.87 7.10 15.90
N GLU A 50 -15.50 8.14 16.39
CA GLU A 50 -16.65 8.03 17.27
C GLU A 50 -17.82 7.29 16.58
N ASP A 51 -18.10 7.69 15.34
CA ASP A 51 -19.24 7.23 14.53
C ASP A 51 -18.83 6.50 13.24
N PHE A 52 -17.54 6.16 13.07
CA PHE A 52 -17.07 5.43 11.89
C PHE A 52 -15.92 4.48 12.18
N GLN A 53 -15.73 3.52 11.27
CA GLN A 53 -14.53 2.70 11.15
C GLN A 53 -14.16 2.57 9.66
N ILE A 54 -12.90 2.85 9.33
CA ILE A 54 -12.36 2.63 7.98
C ILE A 54 -11.31 1.54 8.05
N VAL A 55 -11.48 0.52 7.21
CA VAL A 55 -10.48 -0.53 7.03
C VAL A 55 -9.74 -0.25 5.73
N TYR A 56 -8.61 0.41 5.82
CA TYR A 56 -7.72 0.61 4.67
C TYR A 56 -6.99 -0.67 4.34
N SER A 57 -6.68 -0.87 3.06
CA SER A 57 -5.92 -2.02 2.59
C SER A 57 -4.84 -1.57 1.63
N ASP A 58 -3.56 -1.62 2.06
CA ASP A 58 -2.40 -1.46 1.17
C ASP A 58 -2.17 -2.75 0.40
N THR A 59 -1.96 -2.64 -0.91
CA THR A 59 -1.75 -3.78 -1.79
C THR A 59 -0.40 -3.72 -2.48
N PRO A 60 0.16 -4.87 -2.88
CA PRO A 60 1.31 -4.90 -3.78
C PRO A 60 1.05 -4.05 -5.04
N GLY A 61 2.11 -3.50 -5.61
CA GLY A 61 1.99 -2.77 -6.88
C GLY A 61 1.55 -3.71 -8.01
N ALA A 62 0.52 -3.30 -8.76
CA ALA A 62 0.06 -4.02 -9.92
C ALA A 62 1.13 -3.99 -11.02
N LEU A 63 1.66 -5.15 -11.38
CA LEU A 63 2.66 -5.31 -12.44
C LEU A 63 2.39 -6.61 -13.20
N LYS A 64 2.84 -6.66 -14.46
CA LYS A 64 2.77 -7.88 -15.24
C LYS A 64 3.75 -8.91 -14.63
N PRO A 65 3.27 -10.07 -14.16
CA PRO A 65 4.12 -11.02 -13.46
C PRO A 65 5.09 -11.72 -14.40
N ASN A 66 6.34 -11.91 -13.94
CA ASN A 66 7.37 -12.67 -14.63
C ASN A 66 7.75 -13.96 -13.90
N TYR A 67 7.35 -14.09 -12.62
CA TYR A 67 7.61 -15.27 -11.79
C TYR A 67 6.57 -15.38 -10.67
N ARG A 68 6.49 -16.55 -10.02
CA ARG A 68 5.42 -16.95 -9.08
C ARG A 68 5.14 -15.93 -7.96
N LEU A 69 6.17 -15.32 -7.36
CA LEU A 69 5.94 -14.32 -6.31
C LEU A 69 5.16 -13.12 -6.87
N GLN A 70 5.47 -12.65 -8.09
CA GLN A 70 4.73 -11.55 -8.71
C GLN A 70 3.29 -11.95 -9.09
N GLU A 71 3.05 -13.22 -9.42
CA GLU A 71 1.68 -13.74 -9.62
C GLU A 71 0.87 -13.62 -8.33
N SER A 72 1.42 -14.10 -7.19
CA SER A 72 0.78 -13.96 -5.88
C SER A 72 0.57 -12.51 -5.46
N MET A 73 1.50 -11.61 -5.79
CA MET A 73 1.35 -10.17 -5.55
C MET A 73 0.22 -9.57 -6.39
N LEU A 74 0.10 -9.97 -7.65
CA LEU A 74 -1.00 -9.51 -8.52
C LEU A 74 -2.34 -10.02 -8.01
N GLU A 75 -2.45 -11.31 -7.63
CA GLU A 75 -3.65 -11.88 -7.02
C GLU A 75 -4.06 -11.14 -5.74
N ALA A 76 -3.08 -10.77 -4.88
CA ALA A 76 -3.34 -9.98 -3.69
C ALA A 76 -3.89 -8.58 -4.03
N SER A 77 -3.36 -7.93 -5.08
CA SER A 77 -3.88 -6.65 -5.57
C SER A 77 -5.29 -6.78 -6.17
N GLU A 78 -5.55 -7.84 -6.92
CA GLU A 78 -6.86 -8.09 -7.52
C GLU A 78 -7.91 -8.51 -6.50
N SER A 79 -7.51 -9.16 -5.41
CA SER A 79 -8.43 -9.50 -4.32
C SER A 79 -9.08 -8.26 -3.71
N ALA A 80 -8.38 -7.13 -3.74
CA ALA A 80 -8.85 -5.84 -3.24
C ALA A 80 -10.03 -5.26 -4.04
N PHE A 81 -10.31 -5.75 -5.26
CA PHE A 81 -11.50 -5.33 -6.00
C PHE A 81 -12.79 -5.96 -5.49
N LYS A 82 -12.69 -7.11 -4.81
CA LYS A 82 -13.87 -7.92 -4.46
C LYS A 82 -14.60 -7.39 -3.23
N ASP A 83 -13.89 -6.77 -2.30
CA ASP A 83 -14.40 -6.35 -1.00
C ASP A 83 -14.33 -4.82 -0.79
N ALA A 84 -14.02 -4.04 -1.81
CA ALA A 84 -13.93 -2.59 -1.72
C ALA A 84 -15.33 -1.94 -1.67
N ASP A 85 -15.62 -1.17 -0.62
CA ASP A 85 -16.71 -0.21 -0.59
C ASP A 85 -16.29 1.10 -1.28
N VAL A 86 -15.01 1.44 -1.21
CA VAL A 86 -14.37 2.56 -1.93
C VAL A 86 -13.02 2.11 -2.46
N LEU A 87 -12.71 2.45 -3.70
CA LEU A 87 -11.40 2.16 -4.30
C LEU A 87 -10.57 3.44 -4.44
N LEU A 88 -9.33 3.41 -3.96
CA LEU A 88 -8.32 4.43 -4.22
C LEU A 88 -7.35 3.90 -5.28
N TYR A 89 -7.51 4.35 -6.52
CA TYR A 89 -6.54 4.10 -7.58
C TYR A 89 -5.45 5.17 -7.54
N VAL A 90 -4.26 4.78 -7.12
CA VAL A 90 -3.14 5.70 -6.93
C VAL A 90 -2.22 5.69 -8.14
N THR A 91 -1.97 6.86 -8.66
CA THR A 91 -0.96 7.17 -9.68
C THR A 91 -0.03 8.28 -9.20
N ASP A 92 0.98 8.65 -9.96
CA ASP A 92 1.84 9.78 -9.67
C ASP A 92 2.02 10.71 -10.89
N THR A 93 2.89 11.71 -10.75
CA THR A 93 3.09 12.75 -11.76
C THR A 93 3.84 12.31 -12.99
N VAL A 94 4.53 11.16 -12.95
CA VAL A 94 5.36 10.65 -14.06
C VAL A 94 4.82 9.36 -14.68
N GLU A 95 3.82 8.75 -14.06
CA GLU A 95 3.30 7.48 -14.52
C GLU A 95 2.49 7.61 -15.80
N SER A 96 2.74 6.70 -16.76
CA SER A 96 1.91 6.59 -17.95
C SER A 96 0.73 5.63 -17.71
N TYR A 97 -0.49 6.04 -18.09
CA TYR A 97 -1.72 5.25 -17.92
C TYR A 97 -1.72 3.93 -18.71
N ASP A 98 -0.91 3.85 -19.74
CA ASP A 98 -0.78 2.66 -20.62
C ASP A 98 0.17 1.59 -20.07
N LYS A 99 0.83 1.86 -18.96
CA LYS A 99 1.79 0.95 -18.33
C LYS A 99 1.18 -0.40 -17.92
N ASN A 100 -0.10 -0.41 -17.54
CA ASN A 100 -0.82 -1.60 -17.12
C ASN A 100 -2.32 -1.49 -17.48
N LEU A 101 -2.61 -1.55 -18.79
CA LEU A 101 -3.97 -1.39 -19.31
C LEU A 101 -4.93 -2.47 -18.80
N ASP A 102 -4.49 -3.72 -18.69
CA ASP A 102 -5.33 -4.82 -18.21
C ASP A 102 -5.84 -4.57 -16.78
N PHE A 103 -4.97 -4.04 -15.93
CA PHE A 103 -5.35 -3.67 -14.57
C PHE A 103 -6.28 -2.46 -14.55
N LEU A 104 -5.97 -1.44 -15.33
CA LEU A 104 -6.80 -0.24 -15.46
C LEU A 104 -8.20 -0.57 -16.01
N ASP A 105 -8.30 -1.50 -16.94
CA ASP A 105 -9.60 -1.95 -17.48
C ASP A 105 -10.44 -2.70 -16.45
N LYS A 106 -9.83 -3.40 -15.49
CA LYS A 106 -10.54 -3.95 -14.33
C LYS A 106 -11.10 -2.84 -13.44
N VAL A 107 -10.30 -1.82 -13.17
CA VAL A 107 -10.73 -0.63 -12.41
C VAL A 107 -11.92 0.05 -13.11
N ARG A 108 -11.86 0.26 -14.42
CA ARG A 108 -12.93 0.89 -15.21
C ARG A 108 -14.29 0.17 -15.12
N LYS A 109 -14.26 -1.15 -14.94
CA LYS A 109 -15.46 -2.00 -14.88
C LYS A 109 -16.12 -2.04 -13.49
N MET A 110 -15.46 -1.49 -12.48
CA MET A 110 -16.00 -1.49 -11.12
C MET A 110 -17.22 -0.58 -11.01
N GLN A 111 -18.19 -1.00 -10.19
CA GLN A 111 -19.36 -0.20 -9.82
C GLN A 111 -19.12 0.57 -8.50
N THR A 112 -18.10 0.20 -7.78
CA THR A 112 -17.68 0.83 -6.52
C THR A 112 -17.20 2.26 -6.78
N PRO A 113 -17.48 3.24 -5.90
CA PRO A 113 -16.92 4.57 -5.99
C PRO A 113 -15.39 4.55 -6.08
N ILE A 114 -14.85 5.26 -7.07
CA ILE A 114 -13.41 5.30 -7.33
C ILE A 114 -12.89 6.71 -7.09
N PHE A 115 -11.86 6.83 -6.26
CA PHE A 115 -10.98 7.99 -6.22
C PHE A 115 -9.73 7.72 -7.04
N LEU A 116 -9.46 8.56 -8.02
CA LEU A 116 -8.17 8.62 -8.69
C LEU A 116 -7.27 9.58 -7.91
N ILE A 117 -6.27 9.04 -7.28
CA ILE A 117 -5.32 9.81 -6.46
C ILE A 117 -4.08 10.12 -7.30
N ILE A 118 -3.87 11.38 -7.63
CA ILE A 118 -2.63 11.85 -8.26
C ILE A 118 -1.68 12.26 -7.13
N ASN A 119 -0.74 11.36 -6.82
CA ASN A 119 0.23 11.57 -5.74
C ASN A 119 1.50 12.27 -6.23
N LYS A 120 2.33 12.73 -5.30
CA LYS A 120 3.62 13.37 -5.53
C LYS A 120 3.51 14.69 -6.33
N ILE A 121 2.44 15.45 -6.11
CA ILE A 121 2.25 16.75 -6.81
C ILE A 121 3.32 17.77 -6.43
N ASP A 122 4.06 17.57 -5.35
CA ASP A 122 5.24 18.32 -4.95
C ASP A 122 6.38 18.28 -5.98
N LEU A 123 6.35 17.32 -6.91
CA LEU A 123 7.33 17.20 -8.00
C LEU A 123 6.94 17.98 -9.26
N LEU A 124 5.75 18.56 -9.32
CA LEU A 124 5.32 19.38 -10.44
C LEU A 124 5.90 20.79 -10.36
N SER A 125 6.26 21.35 -11.50
CA SER A 125 6.87 22.67 -11.58
C SER A 125 5.84 23.79 -11.68
N SER A 126 4.60 23.48 -12.06
CA SER A 126 3.56 24.48 -12.27
C SER A 126 2.14 23.94 -12.05
N GLN A 127 1.22 24.84 -11.76
CA GLN A 127 -0.22 24.57 -11.67
C GLN A 127 -0.76 24.02 -13.01
N LYS A 128 -0.25 24.50 -14.14
CA LYS A 128 -0.67 24.06 -15.47
C LYS A 128 -0.36 22.60 -15.72
N GLU A 129 0.80 22.12 -15.29
CA GLU A 129 1.14 20.69 -15.39
C GLU A 129 0.15 19.81 -14.61
N LEU A 130 -0.31 20.28 -13.45
CA LEU A 130 -1.34 19.57 -12.69
C LEU A 130 -2.68 19.55 -13.43
N GLU A 131 -3.10 20.68 -13.99
CA GLU A 131 -4.35 20.78 -14.76
C GLU A 131 -4.35 19.87 -15.98
N ASP A 132 -3.27 19.89 -16.76
CA ASP A 132 -3.07 19.02 -17.93
C ASP A 132 -3.13 17.53 -17.54
N LEU A 133 -2.53 17.16 -16.39
CA LEU A 133 -2.53 15.81 -15.88
C LEU A 133 -3.93 15.38 -15.42
N VAL A 134 -4.65 16.25 -14.72
CA VAL A 134 -6.04 16.01 -14.29
C VAL A 134 -6.94 15.80 -15.51
N ASP A 135 -6.84 16.65 -16.54
CA ASP A 135 -7.66 16.54 -17.75
C ASP A 135 -7.37 15.26 -18.53
N LYS A 136 -6.09 14.87 -18.62
CA LYS A 136 -5.71 13.56 -19.18
C LYS A 136 -6.37 12.41 -18.43
N TRP A 137 -6.31 12.40 -17.10
CA TRP A 137 -6.90 11.32 -16.32
C TRP A 137 -8.43 11.31 -16.32
N LYS A 138 -9.10 12.48 -16.48
CA LYS A 138 -10.56 12.53 -16.71
C LYS A 138 -10.99 11.77 -17.95
N THR A 139 -10.17 11.78 -19.01
CA THR A 139 -10.47 11.00 -20.22
C THR A 139 -10.25 9.50 -20.01
N VAL A 140 -9.30 9.13 -19.16
CA VAL A 140 -8.92 7.73 -18.88
C VAL A 140 -9.90 7.06 -17.92
N LEU A 141 -10.29 7.76 -16.84
CA LEU A 141 -11.23 7.30 -15.80
C LEU A 141 -12.33 8.35 -15.54
N PRO A 142 -13.29 8.50 -16.47
CA PRO A 142 -14.28 9.59 -16.42
C PRO A 142 -15.20 9.52 -15.19
N ASN A 143 -15.41 8.34 -14.62
CA ASN A 143 -16.28 8.13 -13.47
C ASN A 143 -15.57 8.27 -12.11
N ALA A 144 -14.24 8.49 -12.12
CA ALA A 144 -13.47 8.62 -10.88
C ALA A 144 -13.47 10.07 -10.38
N ARG A 145 -13.51 10.22 -9.05
CA ARG A 145 -13.22 11.51 -8.41
C ARG A 145 -11.72 11.71 -8.34
N ILE A 146 -11.20 12.76 -8.96
CA ILE A 146 -9.76 13.02 -9.01
C ILE A 146 -9.34 13.89 -7.84
N ILE A 147 -8.37 13.42 -7.04
CA ILE A 147 -7.84 14.13 -5.89
C ILE A 147 -6.31 14.18 -5.99
N PRO A 148 -5.72 15.35 -6.30
CA PRO A 148 -4.29 15.56 -6.23
C PRO A 148 -3.83 15.63 -4.76
N ILE A 149 -2.75 14.93 -4.43
CA ILE A 149 -2.17 14.89 -3.07
C ILE A 149 -0.64 14.91 -3.09
N CYS A 150 -0.05 15.25 -1.96
CA CYS A 150 1.31 14.84 -1.59
C CYS A 150 1.23 14.01 -0.30
N ALA A 151 1.24 12.70 -0.42
CA ALA A 151 1.11 11.79 0.72
C ALA A 151 2.27 11.95 1.72
N LYS A 152 3.48 12.24 1.24
CA LYS A 152 4.67 12.47 2.05
C LYS A 152 4.51 13.68 2.98
N GLU A 153 4.00 14.79 2.45
CA GLU A 153 3.78 16.03 3.19
C GLU A 153 2.35 16.12 3.78
N LYS A 154 1.56 15.05 3.67
CA LYS A 154 0.15 14.96 4.09
C LYS A 154 -0.76 16.04 3.46
N PHE A 155 -0.32 16.65 2.35
CA PHE A 155 -1.12 17.66 1.66
C PHE A 155 -2.37 17.02 1.03
N ASN A 156 -3.53 17.61 1.31
CA ASN A 156 -4.85 17.22 0.82
C ASN A 156 -5.34 15.80 1.27
N VAL A 157 -4.64 15.15 2.21
CA VAL A 157 -5.01 13.82 2.73
C VAL A 157 -6.24 13.91 3.62
N GLU A 158 -6.39 14.97 4.41
CA GLU A 158 -7.56 15.18 5.28
C GLU A 158 -8.85 15.40 4.48
N ASN A 159 -8.78 16.13 3.36
CA ASN A 159 -9.90 16.28 2.43
C ASN A 159 -10.29 14.94 1.80
N LEU A 160 -9.32 14.11 1.41
CA LEU A 160 -9.58 12.75 0.93
C LEU A 160 -10.31 11.93 2.00
N LEU A 161 -9.83 11.95 3.25
CA LEU A 161 -10.47 11.25 4.37
C LEU A 161 -11.93 11.70 4.58
N THR A 162 -12.19 12.99 4.50
CA THR A 162 -13.55 13.55 4.62
C THR A 162 -14.47 13.02 3.53
N GLN A 163 -14.03 13.03 2.28
CA GLN A 163 -14.82 12.51 1.17
C GLN A 163 -15.03 10.99 1.22
N ILE A 164 -14.05 10.24 1.72
CA ILE A 164 -14.20 8.79 1.95
C ILE A 164 -15.31 8.51 2.96
N LYS A 165 -15.33 9.22 4.11
CA LYS A 165 -16.34 9.05 5.16
C LYS A 165 -17.77 9.27 4.65
N GLU A 166 -17.96 10.19 3.71
CA GLU A 166 -19.29 10.44 3.10
C GLU A 166 -19.82 9.21 2.37
N LEU A 167 -18.93 8.44 1.72
CA LEU A 167 -19.25 7.30 0.89
C LEU A 167 -19.36 5.97 1.64
N LEU A 168 -18.91 5.91 2.90
CA LEU A 168 -19.00 4.68 3.69
C LEU A 168 -20.44 4.25 3.90
N PRO A 169 -20.73 2.93 3.78
CA PRO A 169 -22.06 2.39 4.09
C PRO A 169 -22.36 2.45 5.59
N GLU A 170 -23.63 2.47 5.92
CA GLU A 170 -24.08 2.24 7.29
C GLU A 170 -23.81 0.79 7.67
N SER A 171 -22.94 0.58 8.64
CA SER A 171 -22.51 -0.73 9.12
C SER A 171 -21.98 -0.63 10.56
N PRO A 172 -22.13 -1.69 11.36
CA PRO A 172 -21.36 -1.80 12.59
C PRO A 172 -19.85 -1.88 12.29
N ALA A 173 -19.00 -1.67 13.30
CA ALA A 173 -17.57 -1.87 13.18
C ALA A 173 -17.23 -3.34 12.85
N TYR A 174 -16.25 -3.55 11.97
CA TYR A 174 -15.77 -4.88 11.58
C TYR A 174 -14.71 -5.42 12.56
N PHE A 175 -13.98 -4.50 13.21
CA PHE A 175 -12.89 -4.80 14.14
C PHE A 175 -13.11 -4.08 15.46
N ASP A 176 -12.43 -4.53 16.50
CA ASP A 176 -12.44 -3.85 17.79
C ASP A 176 -11.95 -2.40 17.65
N LYS A 177 -12.48 -1.52 18.50
CA LYS A 177 -12.22 -0.07 18.42
C LYS A 177 -10.77 0.31 18.75
N ASP A 178 -10.01 -0.57 19.38
CA ASP A 178 -8.58 -0.42 19.70
C ASP A 178 -7.67 -1.13 18.67
N ALA A 179 -8.25 -1.88 17.72
CA ALA A 179 -7.49 -2.53 16.67
C ALA A 179 -6.90 -1.48 15.69
N LEU A 180 -5.61 -1.60 15.41
CA LEU A 180 -4.87 -0.78 14.44
C LEU A 180 -4.66 -1.50 13.11
N THR A 181 -4.59 -2.83 13.13
CA THR A 181 -4.27 -3.69 11.98
C THR A 181 -4.74 -5.11 12.21
N ASP A 182 -4.83 -5.88 11.12
CA ASP A 182 -5.11 -7.34 11.13
C ASP A 182 -3.87 -8.20 11.40
N ARG A 183 -2.67 -7.60 11.53
CA ARG A 183 -1.41 -8.33 11.60
C ARG A 183 -0.84 -8.38 13.02
N PRO A 184 -0.26 -9.53 13.43
CA PRO A 184 0.41 -9.64 14.72
C PRO A 184 1.76 -8.90 14.72
N ALA A 185 2.26 -8.52 15.90
CA ALA A 185 3.53 -7.80 16.06
C ALA A 185 4.73 -8.48 15.36
N ARG A 186 4.80 -9.81 15.40
CA ARG A 186 5.86 -10.57 14.70
C ARG A 186 5.89 -10.33 13.18
N PHE A 187 4.76 -10.02 12.53
CA PHE A 187 4.70 -9.67 11.13
C PHE A 187 5.45 -8.36 10.86
N PHE A 188 5.27 -7.35 11.71
CA PHE A 188 5.97 -6.07 11.56
C PHE A 188 7.48 -6.20 11.76
N VAL A 189 7.93 -7.11 12.64
CA VAL A 189 9.37 -7.42 12.75
C VAL A 189 9.90 -8.00 11.44
N THR A 190 9.17 -8.91 10.82
CA THR A 190 9.52 -9.43 9.48
C THR A 190 9.64 -8.31 8.46
N GLU A 191 8.64 -7.41 8.41
CA GLU A 191 8.62 -6.29 7.46
C GLU A 191 9.75 -5.27 7.73
N ILE A 192 10.08 -4.97 9.00
CA ILE A 192 11.19 -4.08 9.35
C ILE A 192 12.52 -4.67 8.88
N ILE A 193 12.76 -5.97 9.06
CA ILE A 193 13.97 -6.64 8.57
C ILE A 193 14.01 -6.61 7.04
N ARG A 194 12.88 -6.89 6.37
CA ARG A 194 12.77 -6.79 4.91
C ARG A 194 13.05 -5.38 4.40
N GLU A 195 12.56 -4.36 5.09
CA GLU A 195 12.84 -2.97 4.74
C GLU A 195 14.35 -2.70 4.76
N LYS A 196 15.05 -3.16 5.81
CA LYS A 196 16.51 -2.99 5.88
C LYS A 196 17.25 -3.77 4.78
N ILE A 197 16.78 -4.94 4.40
CA ILE A 197 17.33 -5.66 3.25
C ILE A 197 17.10 -4.87 1.96
N LEU A 198 15.91 -4.29 1.76
CA LEU A 198 15.60 -3.46 0.61
C LEU A 198 16.42 -2.17 0.57
N GLU A 199 16.71 -1.55 1.71
CA GLU A 199 17.49 -0.32 1.81
C GLU A 199 19.01 -0.56 1.60
N LEU A 200 19.55 -1.62 2.20
CA LEU A 200 20.99 -1.84 2.33
C LEU A 200 21.60 -2.69 1.21
N TYR A 201 20.79 -3.51 0.53
CA TYR A 201 21.27 -4.40 -0.52
C TYR A 201 20.67 -4.03 -1.88
N ASP A 202 21.42 -4.28 -2.95
CA ASP A 202 21.02 -4.00 -4.33
C ASP A 202 20.90 -5.27 -5.17
N LYS A 203 20.64 -5.09 -6.47
CA LYS A 203 20.47 -6.13 -7.48
C LYS A 203 19.39 -7.13 -7.08
N GLU A 204 19.70 -8.43 -7.09
CA GLU A 204 18.77 -9.52 -6.84
C GLU A 204 18.56 -9.83 -5.35
N ILE A 205 19.45 -9.45 -4.44
CA ILE A 205 19.40 -9.83 -3.02
C ILE A 205 18.05 -9.51 -2.37
N PRO A 206 17.50 -8.27 -2.48
CA PRO A 206 16.22 -7.94 -1.88
C PRO A 206 15.04 -8.76 -2.43
N TYR A 207 15.15 -9.24 -3.67
CA TYR A 207 14.08 -9.94 -4.38
C TYR A 207 14.15 -11.46 -4.22
N SER A 208 15.33 -11.99 -3.86
CA SER A 208 15.59 -13.42 -3.66
C SER A 208 15.78 -13.79 -2.17
N SER A 209 15.39 -12.90 -1.28
CA SER A 209 15.42 -13.14 0.18
C SER A 209 14.02 -13.20 0.77
N GLU A 210 13.84 -14.07 1.77
CA GLU A 210 12.64 -14.21 2.59
C GLU A 210 13.00 -14.14 4.06
N VAL A 211 12.20 -13.43 4.85
CA VAL A 211 12.41 -13.28 6.29
C VAL A 211 11.29 -13.98 7.04
N VAL A 212 11.66 -14.84 7.97
CA VAL A 212 10.70 -15.56 8.84
C VAL A 212 11.07 -15.33 10.30
N VAL A 213 10.12 -14.85 11.09
CA VAL A 213 10.25 -14.79 12.55
C VAL A 213 9.80 -16.12 13.13
N GLU A 214 10.76 -16.96 13.55
CA GLU A 214 10.50 -18.28 14.11
C GLU A 214 10.04 -18.22 15.56
N LYS A 215 10.63 -17.28 16.34
CA LYS A 215 10.33 -17.11 17.75
C LYS A 215 10.05 -15.64 18.06
N PHE A 216 8.96 -15.38 18.75
CA PHE A 216 8.58 -14.07 19.28
C PHE A 216 8.00 -14.30 20.67
N VAL A 217 8.77 -13.98 21.71
CA VAL A 217 8.38 -14.21 23.11
C VAL A 217 8.51 -12.90 23.88
N GLU A 218 7.40 -12.43 24.37
CA GLU A 218 7.34 -11.26 25.25
C GLU A 218 7.54 -11.70 26.69
N ASP A 219 8.51 -11.08 27.36
CA ASP A 219 8.71 -11.14 28.79
C ASP A 219 8.48 -9.74 29.36
N ASN A 220 8.29 -9.63 30.68
CA ASN A 220 7.96 -8.37 31.36
C ASN A 220 8.97 -7.21 31.10
N LYS A 221 10.18 -7.52 30.67
CA LYS A 221 11.26 -6.54 30.46
C LYS A 221 11.84 -6.51 29.04
N ILE A 222 11.67 -7.56 28.26
CA ILE A 222 12.34 -7.72 26.97
C ILE A 222 11.53 -8.63 26.05
N ILE A 223 11.59 -8.34 24.75
CA ILE A 223 11.04 -9.21 23.71
C ILE A 223 12.19 -9.99 23.07
N HIS A 224 12.12 -11.31 23.14
CA HIS A 224 13.07 -12.21 22.51
C HIS A 224 12.59 -12.59 21.12
N ILE A 225 13.36 -12.20 20.11
CA ILE A 225 13.02 -12.43 18.70
C ILE A 225 14.12 -13.26 18.05
N ASN A 226 13.71 -14.34 17.38
CA ASN A 226 14.57 -15.12 16.51
C ASN A 226 14.02 -15.04 15.09
N ALA A 227 14.80 -14.47 14.17
CA ALA A 227 14.44 -14.32 12.78
C ALA A 227 15.47 -15.01 11.89
N VAL A 228 15.00 -15.67 10.83
CA VAL A 228 15.83 -16.34 9.83
C VAL A 228 15.64 -15.65 8.49
N ILE A 229 16.74 -15.34 7.82
CA ILE A 229 16.75 -14.80 6.46
C ILE A 229 17.13 -15.94 5.51
N TYR A 230 16.18 -16.38 4.71
CA TYR A 230 16.40 -17.35 3.65
C TYR A 230 16.85 -16.66 2.38
N VAL A 231 17.75 -17.29 1.65
CA VAL A 231 18.26 -16.84 0.34
C VAL A 231 18.33 -18.01 -0.63
N GLU A 232 18.31 -17.74 -1.92
CA GLU A 232 18.30 -18.78 -2.96
C GLU A 232 19.67 -19.44 -3.18
N ARG A 233 20.78 -18.75 -2.88
CA ARG A 233 22.15 -19.19 -3.19
C ARG A 233 23.13 -18.91 -2.05
N ASP A 234 24.13 -19.79 -1.88
CA ASP A 234 25.19 -19.62 -0.87
C ASP A 234 26.00 -18.31 -1.06
N SER A 235 26.18 -17.87 -2.30
CA SER A 235 26.84 -16.57 -2.58
C SER A 235 26.09 -15.39 -1.97
N GLN A 236 24.75 -15.42 -1.98
CA GLN A 236 23.89 -14.39 -1.38
C GLN A 236 23.95 -14.44 0.14
N LYS A 237 24.02 -15.65 0.73
CA LYS A 237 24.23 -15.83 2.18
C LYS A 237 25.53 -15.14 2.63
N SER A 238 26.62 -15.32 1.90
CA SER A 238 27.90 -14.69 2.21
C SER A 238 27.85 -13.16 2.14
N ILE A 239 27.01 -12.59 1.22
CA ILE A 239 26.82 -11.15 1.10
C ILE A 239 26.03 -10.60 2.30
N ILE A 240 24.95 -11.29 2.71
CA ILE A 240 24.11 -10.86 3.85
C ILE A 240 24.87 -10.94 5.18
N ILE A 241 25.64 -12.01 5.40
CA ILE A 241 26.44 -12.16 6.62
C ILE A 241 27.56 -11.12 6.66
N GLY A 242 28.08 -10.74 5.49
CA GLY A 242 29.22 -9.83 5.39
C GLY A 242 30.55 -10.52 5.68
N LYS A 243 31.62 -9.75 5.56
CA LYS A 243 32.96 -10.16 6.04
C LYS A 243 33.00 -9.77 7.51
N GLY A 244 32.98 -10.74 8.39
CA GLY A 244 33.01 -10.60 9.85
C GLY A 244 34.15 -9.77 10.39
#